data_d9c9827c7df915b21830d0745aaf4405
#
_entry.id   d9c9827c7df915b21830d0745aaf4405
#
_cell.length_a   1.000
_cell.length_b   1.000
_cell.length_c   1.000
_cell.angle_alpha   90.00
_cell.angle_beta   90.00
_cell.angle_gamma   90.00
#
_symmetry.space_group_name_H-M   'P 1'
#
loop_
_entity.id
_entity.type
_entity.pdbx_description
1 polymer ?
#
loop_
_entity_poly.entity_id
_entity_poly.type
_entity_poly.pdbx_seq_one_letter_code
_entity_poly.pdbx_strand_id
1 'polypeptide(L)'
;MLSKVLPALAIPAVALALEGANGPGQALTFRCDGTFQISILDDLHYGEAPDSVGPIQDALTTKTVAKLLDYEPETDFVVINGDIISRDNVFSHNTTEYIDQAVQPLADRGLTWATLHGNHDPGYNRSVEDMFAREKRFPNSRTRSMVPDPQRLGVTNYYLPVFAADCPTGCGCTPELLLWFFDSRSGFEYQRLDDQGQRIDRPNWVDPDVVDWFVAENDRITAKFNRTIPSLAFVHIPFDAFRAIQVGPGLDPNRNPGLNHMDVTAQAQHYCPDGVRNGTCSYGGQDVPFMRAVTSTPGMLGLFTAHIHGASWCYKWTADSLPGYPVQPEGDGLNICFGQRTGYGGAGDFERGARQLLLRQDKVARGELDTWIRLESGEAVGAVSLNETFGQDVYPASPNRETFCEECE
;
A
#
# COMPACT_ATOMS: atom_id res chain seq x y z
N MET A 1 19.46 -50.13 -39.95
CA MET A 1 19.12 -48.78 -39.62
C MET A 1 18.23 -48.80 -38.40
N LEU A 2 18.79 -48.60 -37.21
CA LEU A 2 18.01 -48.57 -35.96
C LEU A 2 17.68 -47.10 -35.64
N SER A 3 16.42 -46.75 -35.71
CA SER A 3 15.92 -45.46 -35.31
C SER A 3 15.88 -45.40 -33.78
N LYS A 4 16.67 -44.52 -33.18
CA LYS A 4 16.62 -44.22 -31.75
C LYS A 4 15.48 -43.18 -31.51
N VAL A 5 14.40 -43.62 -30.89
CA VAL A 5 13.37 -42.73 -30.34
C VAL A 5 13.89 -42.23 -28.99
N LEU A 6 14.13 -40.92 -28.89
CA LEU A 6 14.41 -40.26 -27.62
C LEU A 6 13.09 -40.10 -26.82
N PRO A 7 13.09 -40.42 -25.52
CA PRO A 7 11.93 -40.16 -24.68
C PRO A 7 11.79 -38.65 -24.44
N ALA A 8 10.60 -38.13 -24.64
CA ALA A 8 10.22 -36.78 -24.26
C ALA A 8 10.29 -36.65 -22.73
N LEU A 9 11.15 -35.77 -22.23
CA LEU A 9 11.12 -35.37 -20.83
C LEU A 9 9.81 -34.59 -20.57
N ALA A 10 8.92 -35.21 -19.83
CA ALA A 10 7.78 -34.51 -19.24
C ALA A 10 8.31 -33.59 -18.12
N ILE A 11 8.30 -32.30 -18.36
CA ILE A 11 8.51 -31.28 -17.31
C ILE A 11 7.28 -31.37 -16.39
N PRO A 12 7.43 -31.65 -15.09
CA PRO A 12 6.30 -31.60 -14.20
C PRO A 12 5.79 -30.15 -14.16
N ALA A 13 4.54 -29.92 -14.54
CA ALA A 13 3.84 -28.68 -14.28
C ALA A 13 3.80 -28.52 -12.76
N VAL A 14 4.65 -27.66 -12.22
CA VAL A 14 4.53 -27.19 -10.84
C VAL A 14 3.20 -26.45 -10.78
N ALA A 15 2.18 -27.10 -10.24
CA ALA A 15 0.94 -26.44 -9.86
C ALA A 15 1.30 -25.45 -8.75
N LEU A 16 1.54 -24.19 -9.11
CA LEU A 16 1.53 -23.09 -8.14
C LEU A 16 0.08 -23.04 -7.62
N ALA A 17 -0.14 -23.66 -6.48
CA ALA A 17 -1.33 -23.45 -5.70
C ALA A 17 -1.38 -21.94 -5.38
N LEU A 18 -2.48 -21.28 -5.73
CA LEU A 18 -2.82 -19.98 -5.15
C LEU A 18 -3.08 -20.25 -3.66
N GLU A 19 -2.02 -20.20 -2.86
CA GLU A 19 -2.15 -20.36 -1.42
C GLU A 19 -2.71 -19.05 -0.85
N GLY A 20 -4.01 -19.04 -0.62
CA GLY A 20 -4.67 -18.04 0.20
C GLY A 20 -4.84 -18.56 1.62
N ALA A 21 -4.70 -17.72 2.63
CA ALA A 21 -5.01 -18.14 4.00
C ALA A 21 -5.36 -16.98 4.95
N ASN A 22 -6.53 -17.07 5.58
CA ASN A 22 -6.89 -16.37 6.83
C ASN A 22 -6.54 -17.29 7.97
N GLY A 23 -5.80 -16.82 8.96
CA GLY A 23 -5.23 -17.70 9.98
C GLY A 23 -4.17 -18.66 9.42
N PRO A 24 -3.41 -19.39 10.21
CA PRO A 24 -2.44 -20.34 9.69
C PRO A 24 -3.16 -21.38 8.81
N GLY A 25 -3.03 -21.24 7.49
CA GLY A 25 -3.57 -22.16 6.50
C GLY A 25 -4.97 -21.88 5.93
N GLN A 26 -5.60 -20.71 6.21
CA GLN A 26 -6.90 -20.35 5.62
C GLN A 26 -6.81 -19.24 4.56
N ALA A 27 -7.66 -19.26 3.54
CA ALA A 27 -7.77 -18.24 2.50
C ALA A 27 -8.39 -16.94 3.04
N LEU A 28 -8.03 -15.78 2.48
CA LEU A 28 -8.82 -14.57 2.65
C LEU A 28 -10.18 -14.78 1.99
N THR A 29 -11.27 -14.58 2.72
CA THR A 29 -12.62 -14.81 2.21
C THR A 29 -13.55 -13.69 2.63
N PHE A 30 -14.53 -13.39 1.79
CA PHE A 30 -15.69 -12.64 2.21
C PHE A 30 -16.39 -13.36 3.36
N ARG A 31 -17.05 -12.64 4.24
CA ARG A 31 -17.95 -13.21 5.26
C ARG A 31 -19.19 -13.82 4.62
N CYS A 32 -19.95 -14.61 5.37
CA CYS A 32 -21.17 -15.24 4.89
C CYS A 32 -22.26 -14.24 4.46
N ASP A 33 -22.18 -13.00 4.95
CA ASP A 33 -23.08 -11.90 4.53
C ASP A 33 -22.58 -11.18 3.25
N GLY A 34 -21.51 -11.65 2.65
CA GLY A 34 -20.91 -11.09 1.45
C GLY A 34 -20.07 -9.83 1.69
N THR A 35 -19.68 -9.53 2.92
CA THR A 35 -18.82 -8.38 3.26
C THR A 35 -17.37 -8.77 3.49
N PHE A 36 -16.44 -7.84 3.26
CA PHE A 36 -15.02 -7.94 3.63
C PHE A 36 -14.53 -6.52 3.94
N GLN A 37 -14.06 -6.31 5.18
CA GLN A 37 -13.60 -4.99 5.61
C GLN A 37 -12.08 -4.96 5.75
N ILE A 38 -11.46 -3.94 5.14
CA ILE A 38 -10.02 -3.68 5.23
C ILE A 38 -9.80 -2.39 6.03
N SER A 39 -8.91 -2.44 7.03
CA SER A 39 -8.39 -1.26 7.72
C SER A 39 -6.99 -0.96 7.20
N ILE A 40 -6.74 0.26 6.71
CA ILE A 40 -5.43 0.69 6.19
C ILE A 40 -4.78 1.60 7.23
N LEU A 41 -3.63 1.18 7.74
CA LEU A 41 -2.78 1.92 8.67
C LEU A 41 -1.59 2.47 7.88
N ASP A 42 -1.40 3.78 7.92
CA ASP A 42 -0.35 4.48 7.17
C ASP A 42 0.65 5.15 8.12
N ASP A 43 1.92 5.20 7.73
CA ASP A 43 2.92 6.07 8.33
C ASP A 43 3.01 5.92 9.87
N LEU A 44 3.33 4.73 10.36
CA LEU A 44 3.40 4.42 11.79
C LEU A 44 4.61 5.06 12.46
N HIS A 45 5.75 5.10 11.78
CA HIS A 45 7.01 5.75 12.19
C HIS A 45 7.49 5.37 13.59
N TYR A 46 7.53 4.07 13.92
CA TYR A 46 8.14 3.61 15.16
C TYR A 46 9.65 3.92 15.20
N GLY A 47 10.16 4.29 16.37
CA GLY A 47 11.58 4.53 16.60
C GLY A 47 12.11 5.86 16.07
N GLU A 48 11.27 6.90 15.93
CA GLU A 48 11.65 8.20 15.35
C GLU A 48 12.78 8.88 16.11
N ALA A 49 12.70 9.01 17.42
CA ALA A 49 13.66 9.69 18.26
C ALA A 49 13.89 8.88 19.56
N PRO A 50 14.65 7.76 19.50
CA PRO A 50 14.70 6.76 20.57
C PRO A 50 15.28 7.29 21.89
N ASP A 51 16.13 8.31 21.83
CA ASP A 51 16.77 8.92 23.00
C ASP A 51 15.98 10.11 23.59
N SER A 52 14.79 10.40 23.08
CA SER A 52 13.96 11.53 23.53
C SER A 52 12.47 11.20 23.50
N VAL A 53 11.68 11.84 22.65
CA VAL A 53 10.21 11.69 22.58
C VAL A 53 9.73 10.40 21.90
N GLY A 54 10.58 9.71 21.16
CA GLY A 54 10.22 8.52 20.38
C GLY A 54 9.50 7.44 21.18
N PRO A 55 9.97 7.02 22.36
CA PRO A 55 9.25 6.03 23.17
C PRO A 55 7.82 6.43 23.55
N ILE A 56 7.56 7.73 23.71
CA ILE A 56 6.23 8.29 23.99
C ILE A 56 5.38 8.20 22.71
N GLN A 57 5.93 8.62 21.58
CA GLN A 57 5.26 8.55 20.26
C GLN A 57 4.93 7.11 19.89
N ASP A 58 5.85 6.17 20.12
CA ASP A 58 5.65 4.74 19.88
C ASP A 58 4.49 4.17 20.73
N ALA A 59 4.45 4.55 22.02
CA ALA A 59 3.36 4.13 22.90
C ALA A 59 2.00 4.72 22.48
N LEU A 60 1.99 5.99 22.05
CA LEU A 60 0.78 6.63 21.51
C LEU A 60 0.35 5.98 20.19
N THR A 61 1.26 5.69 19.27
CA THR A 61 0.98 4.97 18.02
C THR A 61 0.33 3.62 18.31
N THR A 62 0.94 2.82 19.20
CA THR A 62 0.38 1.51 19.60
C THR A 62 -1.04 1.64 20.17
N LYS A 63 -1.26 2.64 21.05
CA LYS A 63 -2.57 2.93 21.62
C LYS A 63 -3.59 3.36 20.57
N THR A 64 -3.17 4.17 19.60
CA THR A 64 -4.04 4.65 18.51
C THR A 64 -4.45 3.50 17.61
N VAL A 65 -3.50 2.65 17.19
CA VAL A 65 -3.81 1.43 16.43
C VAL A 65 -4.85 0.56 17.17
N ALA A 66 -4.63 0.33 18.48
CA ALA A 66 -5.57 -0.45 19.29
C ALA A 66 -6.97 0.17 19.31
N LYS A 67 -7.09 1.49 19.53
CA LYS A 67 -8.37 2.21 19.53
C LYS A 67 -9.09 2.12 18.18
N LEU A 68 -8.36 2.36 17.07
CA LEU A 68 -8.92 2.30 15.73
C LEU A 68 -9.54 0.94 15.44
N LEU A 69 -8.85 -0.14 15.82
CA LEU A 69 -9.36 -1.51 15.70
C LEU A 69 -10.55 -1.79 16.62
N ASP A 70 -10.59 -1.20 17.81
CA ASP A 70 -11.73 -1.33 18.73
C ASP A 70 -12.98 -0.58 18.19
N TYR A 71 -12.80 0.52 17.44
CA TYR A 71 -13.89 1.23 16.76
C TYR A 71 -14.36 0.53 15.50
N GLU A 72 -13.53 -0.34 14.90
CA GLU A 72 -13.83 -1.08 13.68
C GLU A 72 -13.77 -2.61 13.93
N PRO A 73 -14.63 -3.15 14.80
CA PRO A 73 -14.59 -4.56 15.24
C PRO A 73 -14.87 -5.56 14.11
N GLU A 74 -15.42 -5.07 13.00
CA GLU A 74 -15.71 -5.85 11.80
C GLU A 74 -14.53 -5.92 10.81
N THR A 75 -13.34 -5.44 11.19
CA THR A 75 -12.14 -5.54 10.35
C THR A 75 -11.76 -7.00 10.12
N ASP A 76 -11.74 -7.43 8.87
CA ASP A 76 -11.30 -8.77 8.45
C ASP A 76 -9.80 -8.84 8.13
N PHE A 77 -9.26 -7.71 7.65
CA PHE A 77 -7.89 -7.62 7.16
C PHE A 77 -7.30 -6.25 7.41
N VAL A 78 -6.01 -6.21 7.75
CA VAL A 78 -5.29 -4.95 7.95
C VAL A 78 -4.19 -4.82 6.90
N VAL A 79 -4.09 -3.65 6.29
CA VAL A 79 -2.97 -3.27 5.44
C VAL A 79 -2.13 -2.26 6.20
N ILE A 80 -0.82 -2.51 6.37
CA ILE A 80 0.14 -1.53 6.83
C ILE A 80 0.85 -0.99 5.59
N ASN A 81 0.53 0.24 5.22
CA ASN A 81 0.85 0.81 3.91
C ASN A 81 2.17 1.60 3.90
N GLY A 82 3.20 1.07 4.53
CA GLY A 82 4.56 1.61 4.54
C GLY A 82 4.86 2.57 5.68
N ASP A 83 6.13 2.96 5.75
CA ASP A 83 6.73 3.78 6.81
C ASP A 83 6.38 3.24 8.21
N ILE A 84 6.65 1.95 8.39
CA ILE A 84 6.43 1.24 9.66
C ILE A 84 7.40 1.74 10.70
N ILE A 85 8.67 1.94 10.28
CA ILE A 85 9.79 2.31 11.14
C ILE A 85 10.46 3.57 10.58
N SER A 86 10.84 4.49 11.46
CA SER A 86 11.61 5.68 11.09
C SER A 86 13.04 5.39 10.68
N ARG A 87 13.51 6.04 9.60
CA ARG A 87 14.74 5.73 8.88
C ARG A 87 16.03 5.89 9.69
N ASP A 88 16.21 7.00 10.36
CA ASP A 88 17.55 7.45 10.74
C ASP A 88 18.03 6.99 12.12
N ASN A 89 17.13 6.60 13.01
CA ASN A 89 17.44 6.31 14.41
C ASN A 89 17.32 4.84 14.80
N VAL A 90 16.99 3.97 13.84
CA VAL A 90 16.80 2.54 14.07
C VAL A 90 17.91 1.73 13.42
N PHE A 91 18.46 0.78 14.16
CA PHE A 91 19.54 -0.09 13.76
C PHE A 91 19.08 -1.54 13.61
N SER A 92 19.83 -2.36 12.85
CA SER A 92 19.47 -3.76 12.62
C SER A 92 19.21 -4.56 13.90
N HIS A 93 19.90 -4.22 15.01
CA HIS A 93 19.75 -4.96 16.26
C HIS A 93 18.43 -4.69 17.01
N ASN A 94 17.77 -3.54 16.79
CA ASN A 94 16.49 -3.19 17.42
C ASN A 94 15.31 -3.14 16.43
N THR A 95 15.54 -3.30 15.13
CA THR A 95 14.49 -3.33 14.10
C THR A 95 13.39 -4.35 14.41
N THR A 96 13.77 -5.53 14.93
CA THR A 96 12.81 -6.60 15.26
C THR A 96 11.85 -6.21 16.37
N GLU A 97 12.28 -5.39 17.32
CA GLU A 97 11.44 -4.89 18.42
C GLU A 97 10.35 -3.98 17.90
N TYR A 98 10.69 -3.09 16.97
CA TYR A 98 9.73 -2.17 16.37
C TYR A 98 8.73 -2.87 15.45
N ILE A 99 9.16 -3.89 14.69
CA ILE A 99 8.23 -4.73 13.94
C ILE A 99 7.26 -5.44 14.87
N ASP A 100 7.76 -6.04 15.95
CA ASP A 100 6.91 -6.71 16.94
C ASP A 100 5.90 -5.70 17.53
N GLN A 101 6.36 -4.52 17.91
CA GLN A 101 5.50 -3.48 18.48
C GLN A 101 4.42 -3.03 17.51
N ALA A 102 4.75 -2.84 16.22
CA ALA A 102 3.81 -2.42 15.19
C ALA A 102 2.70 -3.45 14.96
N VAL A 103 3.02 -4.75 14.98
CA VAL A 103 2.05 -5.81 14.68
C VAL A 103 1.39 -6.43 15.91
N GLN A 104 1.89 -6.14 17.13
CA GLN A 104 1.36 -6.72 18.38
C GLN A 104 -0.14 -6.44 18.58
N PRO A 105 -0.67 -5.20 18.35
CA PRO A 105 -2.10 -4.94 18.50
C PRO A 105 -2.98 -5.78 17.55
N LEU A 106 -2.44 -6.16 16.39
CA LEU A 106 -3.11 -7.00 15.39
C LEU A 106 -3.07 -8.47 15.85
N ALA A 107 -1.88 -8.94 16.27
CA ALA A 107 -1.65 -10.30 16.73
C ALA A 107 -2.51 -10.64 17.98
N ASP A 108 -2.61 -9.71 18.92
CA ASP A 108 -3.42 -9.88 20.15
C ASP A 108 -4.92 -10.04 19.84
N ARG A 109 -5.39 -9.47 18.73
CA ARG A 109 -6.77 -9.59 18.25
C ARG A 109 -6.98 -10.79 17.32
N GLY A 110 -5.93 -11.52 16.99
CA GLY A 110 -5.98 -12.61 16.01
C GLY A 110 -6.23 -12.13 14.57
N LEU A 111 -6.06 -10.83 14.30
CA LEU A 111 -6.27 -10.25 12.97
C LEU A 111 -5.20 -10.71 12.00
N THR A 112 -5.58 -10.78 10.73
CA THR A 112 -4.71 -11.07 9.61
C THR A 112 -4.29 -9.75 8.95
N TRP A 113 -3.02 -9.62 8.57
CA TRP A 113 -2.51 -8.41 7.94
C TRP A 113 -1.52 -8.68 6.82
N ALA A 114 -1.26 -7.64 6.03
CA ALA A 114 -0.16 -7.59 5.09
C ALA A 114 0.48 -6.20 5.14
N THR A 115 1.79 -6.14 4.86
CA THR A 115 2.56 -4.91 4.84
C THR A 115 3.15 -4.67 3.46
N LEU A 116 3.39 -3.40 3.14
CA LEU A 116 4.36 -2.99 2.15
C LEU A 116 5.35 -2.00 2.80
N HIS A 117 6.50 -1.82 2.19
CA HIS A 117 7.51 -0.91 2.71
C HIS A 117 7.36 0.49 2.10
N GLY A 118 7.57 1.51 2.94
CA GLY A 118 7.64 2.91 2.56
C GLY A 118 9.09 3.40 2.42
N ASN A 119 9.26 4.70 2.25
CA ASN A 119 10.58 5.30 2.04
C ASN A 119 11.43 5.40 3.31
N HIS A 120 10.82 5.35 4.49
CA HIS A 120 11.53 5.33 5.76
C HIS A 120 11.93 3.92 6.21
N ASP A 121 11.36 2.86 5.64
CA ASP A 121 11.68 1.48 6.01
C ASP A 121 13.08 1.05 5.58
N PRO A 122 13.58 1.29 4.33
CA PRO A 122 14.96 1.01 3.96
C PRO A 122 15.95 2.00 4.55
N GLY A 123 16.95 1.54 5.26
CA GLY A 123 17.98 2.39 5.85
C GLY A 123 19.38 1.83 5.67
N TYR A 124 20.42 2.68 5.72
CA TYR A 124 21.80 2.23 5.66
C TYR A 124 22.12 1.17 6.75
N ASN A 125 21.55 1.33 7.94
CA ASN A 125 21.74 0.41 9.07
C ASN A 125 20.59 -0.59 9.23
N ARG A 126 19.63 -0.66 8.31
CA ARG A 126 18.46 -1.52 8.41
C ARG A 126 18.14 -2.17 7.08
N SER A 127 18.05 -3.50 7.09
CA SER A 127 17.66 -4.31 5.95
C SER A 127 16.15 -4.51 5.93
N VAL A 128 15.51 -4.24 4.80
CA VAL A 128 14.10 -4.55 4.58
C VAL A 128 13.85 -6.07 4.49
N GLU A 129 14.85 -6.84 4.10
CA GLU A 129 14.82 -8.31 4.12
C GLU A 129 14.72 -8.82 5.56
N ASP A 130 15.45 -8.22 6.50
CA ASP A 130 15.37 -8.58 7.92
C ASP A 130 14.01 -8.21 8.52
N MET A 131 13.45 -7.04 8.15
CA MET A 131 12.09 -6.64 8.51
C MET A 131 11.07 -7.67 8.02
N PHE A 132 11.13 -8.03 6.73
CA PHE A 132 10.27 -9.05 6.13
C PHE A 132 10.44 -10.41 6.82
N ALA A 133 11.69 -10.86 7.04
CA ALA A 133 11.97 -12.12 7.71
C ALA A 133 11.43 -12.14 9.16
N ARG A 134 11.48 -10.98 9.86
CA ARG A 134 10.90 -10.86 11.20
C ARG A 134 9.39 -10.98 11.17
N GLU A 135 8.74 -10.24 10.29
CA GLU A 135 7.29 -10.26 10.16
C GLU A 135 6.76 -11.66 9.79
N LYS A 136 7.49 -12.39 8.94
CA LYS A 136 7.13 -13.78 8.56
C LYS A 136 7.12 -14.78 9.71
N ARG A 137 7.59 -14.42 10.90
CA ARG A 137 7.46 -15.26 12.11
C ARG A 137 6.05 -15.21 12.72
N PHE A 138 5.26 -14.22 12.35
CA PHE A 138 3.88 -14.12 12.78
C PHE A 138 2.97 -14.91 11.81
N PRO A 139 2.24 -15.92 12.32
CA PRO A 139 1.44 -16.80 11.47
C PRO A 139 0.29 -16.08 10.78
N ASN A 140 -0.12 -14.92 11.29
CA ASN A 140 -1.20 -14.10 10.72
C ASN A 140 -0.73 -13.15 9.61
N SER A 141 0.59 -12.92 9.45
CA SER A 141 1.11 -12.12 8.35
C SER A 141 0.88 -12.82 7.00
N ARG A 142 0.41 -12.03 6.03
CA ARG A 142 0.21 -12.43 4.63
C ARG A 142 1.19 -11.75 3.70
N THR A 143 2.07 -10.92 4.21
CA THR A 143 3.13 -10.26 3.45
C THR A 143 3.95 -11.28 2.67
N ARG A 144 4.22 -10.99 1.40
CA ARG A 144 4.96 -11.89 0.50
C ARG A 144 6.02 -11.10 -0.27
N SER A 145 6.87 -11.84 -0.96
CA SER A 145 7.79 -11.33 -1.96
C SER A 145 7.68 -12.25 -3.17
N MET A 146 7.20 -11.73 -4.30
CA MET A 146 6.88 -12.55 -5.49
C MET A 146 7.70 -12.16 -6.72
N VAL A 147 8.54 -11.14 -6.63
CA VAL A 147 9.42 -10.72 -7.73
C VAL A 147 10.80 -11.35 -7.59
N PRO A 148 11.50 -11.64 -8.69
CA PRO A 148 12.92 -12.01 -8.65
C PRO A 148 13.74 -10.79 -8.19
N ASP A 149 14.88 -11.01 -7.51
CA ASP A 149 15.79 -9.95 -7.06
C ASP A 149 15.09 -8.85 -6.20
N PRO A 150 14.54 -9.23 -5.04
CA PRO A 150 13.82 -8.28 -4.18
C PRO A 150 14.73 -7.17 -3.61
N GLN A 151 16.06 -7.35 -3.56
CA GLN A 151 16.98 -6.30 -3.16
C GLN A 151 16.94 -5.10 -4.11
N ARG A 152 16.92 -5.34 -5.40
CA ARG A 152 16.83 -4.29 -6.43
C ARG A 152 15.40 -3.78 -6.60
N LEU A 153 14.43 -4.70 -6.69
CA LEU A 153 13.06 -4.41 -7.09
C LEU A 153 12.15 -3.94 -5.95
N GLY A 154 12.58 -4.15 -4.71
CA GLY A 154 11.73 -4.00 -3.52
C GLY A 154 11.18 -5.34 -3.04
N VAL A 155 11.13 -5.53 -1.73
CA VAL A 155 10.79 -6.81 -1.11
C VAL A 155 9.29 -7.07 -1.18
N THR A 156 8.47 -6.02 -1.06
CA THR A 156 7.03 -6.13 -0.87
C THR A 156 6.23 -5.93 -2.15
N ASN A 157 6.61 -6.69 -3.20
CA ASN A 157 5.87 -6.77 -4.46
C ASN A 157 5.16 -8.12 -4.54
N TYR A 158 3.83 -8.12 -4.40
CA TYR A 158 3.03 -9.36 -4.36
C TYR A 158 1.53 -9.07 -4.53
N TYR A 159 0.74 -10.14 -4.61
CA TYR A 159 -0.72 -10.04 -4.52
C TYR A 159 -1.30 -11.09 -3.59
N LEU A 160 -2.52 -10.84 -3.10
CA LEU A 160 -3.32 -11.75 -2.29
C LEU A 160 -4.72 -11.91 -2.91
N PRO A 161 -5.19 -13.14 -3.15
CA PRO A 161 -6.55 -13.38 -3.56
C PRO A 161 -7.50 -13.38 -2.37
N VAL A 162 -8.71 -12.83 -2.56
CA VAL A 162 -9.84 -12.94 -1.64
C VAL A 162 -10.93 -13.75 -2.33
N PHE A 163 -11.46 -14.77 -1.67
CA PHE A 163 -12.44 -15.71 -2.22
C PHE A 163 -13.83 -15.49 -1.64
N ALA A 164 -14.83 -16.12 -2.23
CA ALA A 164 -16.17 -16.18 -1.67
C ALA A 164 -16.19 -16.96 -0.34
N ALA A 165 -17.19 -16.69 0.51
CA ALA A 165 -17.32 -17.27 1.84
C ALA A 165 -17.42 -18.82 1.82
N ASP A 166 -17.92 -19.40 0.75
CA ASP A 166 -18.07 -20.85 0.56
C ASP A 166 -16.80 -21.54 0.04
N CYS A 167 -15.70 -20.77 -0.11
CA CYS A 167 -14.40 -21.29 -0.54
C CYS A 167 -13.28 -21.02 0.50
N PRO A 168 -13.36 -21.57 1.72
CA PRO A 168 -12.47 -21.21 2.82
C PRO A 168 -11.01 -21.67 2.62
N THR A 169 -10.76 -22.61 1.71
CA THR A 169 -9.39 -23.08 1.41
C THR A 169 -8.77 -22.41 0.20
N GLY A 170 -9.56 -21.71 -0.62
CA GLY A 170 -9.12 -21.12 -1.88
C GLY A 170 -8.81 -22.17 -2.98
N CYS A 171 -8.81 -23.46 -2.67
CA CYS A 171 -8.47 -24.52 -3.62
C CYS A 171 -9.54 -24.69 -4.68
N GLY A 172 -9.17 -24.46 -5.96
CA GLY A 172 -10.04 -24.65 -7.10
C GLY A 172 -11.09 -23.58 -7.35
N CYS A 173 -11.18 -22.57 -6.46
CA CYS A 173 -12.12 -21.46 -6.62
C CYS A 173 -11.51 -20.31 -7.43
N THR A 174 -12.39 -19.55 -8.08
CA THR A 174 -12.03 -18.28 -8.69
C THR A 174 -11.98 -17.21 -7.60
N PRO A 175 -10.93 -16.38 -7.51
CA PRO A 175 -10.93 -15.23 -6.61
C PRO A 175 -12.07 -14.25 -6.97
N GLU A 176 -12.66 -13.64 -5.97
CA GLU A 176 -13.62 -12.55 -6.14
C GLU A 176 -12.95 -11.18 -6.16
N LEU A 177 -11.76 -11.09 -5.57
CA LEU A 177 -10.97 -9.86 -5.51
C LEU A 177 -9.47 -10.20 -5.46
N LEU A 178 -8.62 -9.33 -6.04
CA LEU A 178 -7.18 -9.34 -5.86
C LEU A 178 -6.73 -8.09 -5.11
N LEU A 179 -5.83 -8.25 -4.16
CA LEU A 179 -5.15 -7.16 -3.46
C LEU A 179 -3.69 -7.14 -3.92
N TRP A 180 -3.30 -6.10 -4.67
CA TRP A 180 -1.94 -5.91 -5.19
C TRP A 180 -1.14 -4.98 -4.29
N PHE A 181 0.09 -5.34 -4.01
CA PHE A 181 1.02 -4.58 -3.18
C PHE A 181 2.28 -4.26 -3.99
N PHE A 182 2.66 -2.98 -4.04
CA PHE A 182 3.79 -2.49 -4.81
C PHE A 182 4.77 -1.73 -3.93
N ASP A 183 6.03 -2.14 -3.97
CA ASP A 183 7.13 -1.49 -3.27
C ASP A 183 7.67 -0.34 -4.14
N SER A 184 7.43 0.89 -3.73
CA SER A 184 7.93 2.10 -4.40
C SER A 184 9.39 2.39 -4.08
N ARG A 185 10.02 1.56 -3.26
CA ARG A 185 11.43 1.70 -2.84
C ARG A 185 11.71 3.02 -2.11
N SER A 186 12.83 3.67 -2.43
CA SER A 186 13.41 4.83 -1.75
C SER A 186 14.28 4.45 -0.54
N GLY A 187 14.75 5.44 0.23
CA GLY A 187 15.68 5.23 1.34
C GLY A 187 17.09 4.94 0.85
N PHE A 188 17.81 4.07 1.55
CA PHE A 188 19.20 3.76 1.27
C PHE A 188 19.40 2.26 1.02
N GLU A 189 20.47 1.93 0.25
CA GLU A 189 20.95 0.56 0.17
C GLU A 189 21.61 0.15 1.50
N TYR A 190 21.28 -1.05 1.98
CA TYR A 190 21.79 -1.56 3.26
C TYR A 190 23.30 -1.74 3.23
N GLN A 191 24.00 -1.04 4.14
CA GLN A 191 25.45 -1.06 4.34
C GLN A 191 26.28 -0.86 3.05
N ARG A 192 25.75 -0.12 2.08
CA ARG A 192 26.48 0.21 0.85
C ARG A 192 26.84 1.68 0.79
N LEU A 193 28.07 1.94 0.37
CA LEU A 193 28.61 3.28 0.15
C LEU A 193 29.12 3.37 -1.29
N ASP A 194 29.05 4.57 -1.85
CA ASP A 194 29.69 4.90 -3.13
C ASP A 194 31.22 5.07 -3.00
N ASP A 195 31.88 5.37 -4.12
CA ASP A 195 33.33 5.57 -4.15
C ASP A 195 33.82 6.78 -3.33
N GLN A 196 32.93 7.68 -2.95
CA GLN A 196 33.18 8.84 -2.09
C GLN A 196 32.85 8.57 -0.61
N GLY A 197 32.39 7.36 -0.28
CA GLY A 197 32.00 6.98 1.07
C GLY A 197 30.61 7.53 1.49
N GLN A 198 29.78 7.97 0.52
CA GLN A 198 28.42 8.39 0.80
C GLN A 198 27.46 7.20 0.71
N ARG A 199 26.36 7.25 1.47
CA ARG A 199 25.28 6.26 1.39
C ARG A 199 24.65 6.29 0.01
N ILE A 200 24.40 5.11 -0.57
CA ILE A 200 23.72 5.00 -1.88
C ILE A 200 22.22 5.09 -1.66
N ASP A 201 21.59 6.08 -2.30
CA ASP A 201 20.14 6.22 -2.33
C ASP A 201 19.51 5.14 -3.22
N ARG A 202 18.31 4.68 -2.83
CA ARG A 202 17.47 3.83 -3.68
C ARG A 202 16.50 4.71 -4.46
N PRO A 203 16.24 4.40 -5.75
CA PRO A 203 15.19 5.09 -6.51
C PRO A 203 13.83 5.06 -5.79
N ASN A 204 13.03 6.12 -5.91
CA ASN A 204 11.74 6.27 -5.23
C ASN A 204 10.51 6.03 -6.14
N TRP A 205 10.57 5.03 -6.98
CA TRP A 205 9.44 4.62 -7.85
C TRP A 205 9.35 3.10 -7.95
N VAL A 206 8.17 2.61 -8.33
CA VAL A 206 7.97 1.20 -8.66
C VAL A 206 8.82 0.85 -9.88
N ASP A 207 9.69 -0.15 -9.75
CA ASP A 207 10.61 -0.54 -10.83
C ASP A 207 9.85 -1.01 -12.07
N PRO A 208 10.28 -0.65 -13.30
CA PRO A 208 9.65 -1.14 -14.52
C PRO A 208 9.55 -2.68 -14.62
N ASP A 209 10.53 -3.42 -14.09
CA ASP A 209 10.45 -4.88 -14.08
C ASP A 209 9.33 -5.41 -13.15
N VAL A 210 8.99 -4.66 -12.09
CA VAL A 210 7.82 -4.94 -11.25
C VAL A 210 6.53 -4.68 -12.01
N VAL A 211 6.49 -3.61 -12.81
CA VAL A 211 5.34 -3.30 -13.68
C VAL A 211 5.12 -4.40 -14.70
N ASP A 212 6.18 -4.86 -15.37
CA ASP A 212 6.10 -5.97 -16.34
C ASP A 212 5.65 -7.27 -15.66
N TRP A 213 6.14 -7.57 -14.46
CA TRP A 213 5.68 -8.70 -13.64
C TRP A 213 4.19 -8.59 -13.32
N PHE A 214 3.72 -7.42 -12.88
CA PHE A 214 2.31 -7.17 -12.54
C PHE A 214 1.40 -7.44 -13.75
N VAL A 215 1.72 -6.86 -14.90
CA VAL A 215 0.93 -7.02 -16.13
C VAL A 215 0.89 -8.50 -16.54
N ALA A 216 2.05 -9.17 -16.60
CA ALA A 216 2.13 -10.57 -16.96
C ALA A 216 1.37 -11.48 -15.99
N GLU A 217 1.43 -11.19 -14.69
CA GLU A 217 0.78 -11.99 -13.67
C GLU A 217 -0.75 -11.78 -13.67
N ASN A 218 -1.22 -10.54 -13.87
CA ASN A 218 -2.64 -10.23 -14.03
C ASN A 218 -3.24 -10.90 -15.28
N ASP A 219 -2.51 -10.88 -16.40
CA ASP A 219 -2.91 -11.59 -17.63
C ASP A 219 -2.98 -13.10 -17.40
N ARG A 220 -2.01 -13.67 -16.71
CA ARG A 220 -1.97 -15.09 -16.35
C ARG A 220 -3.18 -15.48 -15.49
N ILE A 221 -3.54 -14.65 -14.50
CA ILE A 221 -4.71 -14.88 -13.63
C ILE A 221 -5.99 -14.78 -14.44
N THR A 222 -6.14 -13.74 -15.26
CA THR A 222 -7.30 -13.54 -16.14
C THR A 222 -7.49 -14.72 -17.10
N ALA A 223 -6.41 -15.18 -17.73
CA ALA A 223 -6.45 -16.35 -18.61
C ALA A 223 -6.80 -17.64 -17.87
N LYS A 224 -6.23 -17.85 -16.66
CA LYS A 224 -6.49 -19.03 -15.84
C LYS A 224 -7.96 -19.17 -15.47
N PHE A 225 -8.62 -18.08 -15.11
CA PHE A 225 -10.01 -18.08 -14.66
C PHE A 225 -10.99 -17.67 -15.76
N ASN A 226 -10.49 -17.31 -16.95
CA ASN A 226 -11.29 -16.78 -18.07
C ASN A 226 -12.24 -15.65 -17.59
N ARG A 227 -11.76 -14.79 -16.69
CA ARG A 227 -12.51 -13.72 -16.04
C ARG A 227 -11.57 -12.61 -15.62
N THR A 228 -11.96 -11.35 -15.84
CA THR A 228 -11.34 -10.20 -15.19
C THR A 228 -11.70 -10.22 -13.70
N ILE A 229 -10.71 -10.29 -12.82
CA ILE A 229 -10.93 -10.26 -11.38
C ILE A 229 -10.84 -8.82 -10.91
N PRO A 230 -11.86 -8.30 -10.19
CA PRO A 230 -11.77 -7.00 -9.54
C PRO A 230 -10.54 -6.89 -8.65
N SER A 231 -9.91 -5.71 -8.60
CA SER A 231 -8.64 -5.56 -7.92
C SER A 231 -8.53 -4.25 -7.17
N LEU A 232 -7.81 -4.24 -6.05
CA LEU A 232 -7.32 -3.06 -5.36
C LEU A 232 -5.79 -3.08 -5.38
N ALA A 233 -5.18 -1.90 -5.41
CA ALA A 233 -3.73 -1.73 -5.36
C ALA A 233 -3.32 -0.85 -4.18
N PHE A 234 -2.17 -1.17 -3.58
CA PHE A 234 -1.56 -0.43 -2.50
C PHE A 234 -0.12 -0.09 -2.88
N VAL A 235 0.27 1.15 -2.67
CA VAL A 235 1.63 1.66 -2.87
C VAL A 235 1.88 2.79 -1.87
N HIS A 236 3.05 2.86 -1.27
CA HIS A 236 3.31 3.90 -0.27
C HIS A 236 3.43 5.27 -0.91
N ILE A 237 4.41 5.48 -1.82
CA ILE A 237 4.63 6.77 -2.47
C ILE A 237 3.69 6.91 -3.67
N PRO A 238 2.85 7.97 -3.74
CA PRO A 238 1.97 8.20 -4.89
C PRO A 238 2.77 8.49 -6.17
N PHE A 239 2.25 8.16 -7.35
CA PHE A 239 2.86 8.59 -8.60
C PHE A 239 2.63 10.11 -8.85
N ASP A 240 3.44 10.75 -9.68
CA ASP A 240 3.50 12.23 -9.80
C ASP A 240 2.17 12.87 -10.24
N ALA A 241 1.30 12.15 -10.92
CA ALA A 241 -0.01 12.69 -11.30
C ALA A 241 -0.91 13.05 -10.10
N PHE A 242 -0.74 12.45 -8.90
CA PHE A 242 -1.43 12.91 -7.69
C PHE A 242 -1.08 14.37 -7.36
N ARG A 243 0.20 14.74 -7.49
CA ARG A 243 0.65 16.12 -7.33
C ARG A 243 0.04 17.03 -8.41
N ALA A 244 0.04 16.56 -9.66
CA ALA A 244 -0.53 17.32 -10.77
C ALA A 244 -2.04 17.57 -10.58
N ILE A 245 -2.79 16.62 -10.03
CA ILE A 245 -4.20 16.80 -9.65
C ILE A 245 -4.33 17.88 -8.57
N GLN A 246 -3.53 17.81 -7.51
CA GLN A 246 -3.59 18.75 -6.39
C GLN A 246 -3.33 20.20 -6.85
N VAL A 247 -2.32 20.40 -7.70
CA VAL A 247 -1.87 21.73 -8.16
C VAL A 247 -2.71 22.24 -9.33
N GLY A 248 -3.13 21.37 -10.25
CA GLY A 248 -3.81 21.70 -11.48
C GLY A 248 -5.33 21.90 -11.30
N PRO A 249 -6.15 20.87 -11.48
CA PRO A 249 -7.60 20.99 -11.28
C PRO A 249 -7.97 21.32 -9.84
N GLY A 250 -7.13 20.94 -8.88
CA GLY A 250 -7.39 21.09 -7.46
C GLY A 250 -8.43 20.09 -6.94
N LEU A 251 -8.73 20.19 -5.67
CA LEU A 251 -9.66 19.32 -4.95
C LEU A 251 -10.82 20.14 -4.39
N ASP A 252 -12.03 19.68 -4.65
CA ASP A 252 -13.24 20.22 -4.04
C ASP A 252 -13.49 19.45 -2.72
N PRO A 253 -13.46 20.08 -1.54
CA PRO A 253 -13.62 19.40 -0.27
C PRO A 253 -14.98 18.71 -0.09
N ASN A 254 -15.97 19.06 -0.89
CA ASN A 254 -17.30 18.43 -0.89
C ASN A 254 -17.43 17.32 -1.94
N ARG A 255 -16.51 17.19 -2.89
CA ARG A 255 -16.47 16.09 -3.86
C ARG A 255 -15.36 15.10 -3.55
N ASN A 256 -14.29 15.61 -2.96
CA ASN A 256 -13.08 14.86 -2.57
C ASN A 256 -12.81 15.05 -1.07
N PRO A 257 -13.75 14.67 -0.17
CA PRO A 257 -13.58 14.92 1.26
C PRO A 257 -12.35 14.19 1.80
N GLY A 258 -11.57 14.90 2.60
CA GLY A 258 -10.31 14.44 3.18
C GLY A 258 -9.40 15.61 3.52
N LEU A 259 -8.29 15.34 4.19
CA LEU A 259 -7.24 16.33 4.42
C LEU A 259 -6.56 16.67 3.09
N ASN A 260 -6.21 17.93 2.89
CA ASN A 260 -5.39 18.43 1.78
C ASN A 260 -4.54 19.62 2.26
N HIS A 261 -3.66 19.36 3.24
CA HIS A 261 -2.89 20.37 3.96
C HIS A 261 -1.37 20.26 3.79
N MET A 262 -0.92 19.26 3.03
CA MET A 262 0.48 19.11 2.65
C MET A 262 0.59 18.96 1.15
N ASP A 263 1.64 19.55 0.58
CA ASP A 263 1.97 19.37 -0.83
C ASP A 263 2.35 17.90 -1.10
N VAL A 264 1.79 17.35 -2.17
CA VAL A 264 2.12 15.98 -2.57
C VAL A 264 3.56 15.94 -3.07
N THR A 265 4.38 15.16 -2.37
CA THR A 265 5.65 14.65 -2.88
C THR A 265 5.42 13.26 -3.46
N ALA A 266 5.99 12.97 -4.63
CA ALA A 266 5.60 11.81 -5.41
C ALA A 266 6.82 11.02 -5.90
N GLN A 267 6.55 9.85 -6.48
CA GLN A 267 7.56 9.06 -7.18
C GLN A 267 8.28 9.90 -8.23
N ALA A 268 9.54 9.57 -8.48
CA ALA A 268 10.46 10.22 -9.43
C ALA A 268 10.82 11.69 -9.11
N GLN A 269 10.25 12.31 -8.08
CA GLN A 269 10.64 13.64 -7.66
C GLN A 269 12.01 13.63 -6.98
N HIS A 270 12.84 14.65 -7.29
CA HIS A 270 14.20 14.82 -6.77
C HIS A 270 15.19 13.71 -7.14
N TYR A 271 14.85 12.87 -8.12
CA TYR A 271 15.73 11.83 -8.64
C TYR A 271 15.96 12.04 -10.15
N CYS A 272 17.20 11.74 -10.56
CA CYS A 272 17.53 11.65 -11.98
C CYS A 272 17.05 10.32 -12.58
N PRO A 273 16.92 10.22 -13.91
CA PRO A 273 16.50 8.97 -14.57
C PRO A 273 17.42 7.77 -14.30
N ASP A 274 18.68 8.00 -13.94
CA ASP A 274 19.65 6.98 -13.55
C ASP A 274 19.49 6.48 -12.10
N GLY A 275 18.52 7.04 -11.35
CA GLY A 275 18.26 6.68 -9.97
C GLY A 275 19.05 7.45 -8.92
N VAL A 276 19.90 8.37 -9.35
CA VAL A 276 20.67 9.21 -8.41
C VAL A 276 19.75 10.30 -7.85
N ARG A 277 19.74 10.45 -6.53
CA ARG A 277 19.02 11.53 -5.87
C ARG A 277 19.73 12.86 -6.11
N ASN A 278 19.15 13.71 -6.90
CA ASN A 278 19.69 15.01 -7.23
C ASN A 278 18.54 16.03 -7.44
N GLY A 279 18.43 17.02 -6.55
CA GLY A 279 17.40 18.05 -6.61
C GLY A 279 17.46 18.97 -7.85
N THR A 280 18.48 18.83 -8.72
CA THR A 280 18.63 19.64 -9.94
C THR A 280 18.08 18.95 -11.19
N CYS A 281 17.80 17.64 -11.14
CA CYS A 281 17.16 16.94 -12.26
C CYS A 281 15.68 17.30 -12.39
N SER A 282 15.25 17.58 -13.62
CA SER A 282 13.84 17.70 -13.92
C SER A 282 13.14 16.33 -13.80
N TYR A 283 11.86 16.34 -13.48
CA TYR A 283 11.03 15.14 -13.50
C TYR A 283 11.14 14.40 -14.83
N GLY A 284 11.50 13.14 -14.79
CA GLY A 284 11.81 12.33 -15.98
C GLY A 284 10.75 11.28 -16.31
N GLY A 285 9.64 11.18 -15.54
CA GLY A 285 8.54 10.25 -15.82
C GLY A 285 8.85 8.79 -15.48
N GLN A 286 9.75 8.52 -14.52
CA GLN A 286 10.14 7.16 -14.16
C GLN A 286 9.00 6.35 -13.53
N ASP A 287 7.99 7.01 -12.96
CA ASP A 287 6.76 6.44 -12.40
C ASP A 287 5.65 6.21 -13.45
N VAL A 288 5.80 6.76 -14.66
CA VAL A 288 4.79 6.68 -15.73
C VAL A 288 4.44 5.24 -16.13
N PRO A 289 5.39 4.30 -16.24
CA PRO A 289 5.05 2.90 -16.51
C PRO A 289 4.09 2.31 -15.47
N PHE A 290 4.34 2.57 -14.18
CA PHE A 290 3.47 2.12 -13.10
C PHE A 290 2.10 2.79 -13.14
N MET A 291 2.05 4.12 -13.28
CA MET A 291 0.81 4.87 -13.44
C MET A 291 -0.06 4.28 -14.56
N ARG A 292 0.51 4.12 -15.76
CA ARG A 292 -0.21 3.56 -16.92
C ARG A 292 -0.72 2.16 -16.66
N ALA A 293 0.09 1.30 -16.08
CA ALA A 293 -0.29 -0.07 -15.79
C ALA A 293 -1.51 -0.13 -14.86
N VAL A 294 -1.50 0.62 -13.72
CA VAL A 294 -2.61 0.56 -12.77
C VAL A 294 -3.87 1.26 -13.28
N THR A 295 -3.74 2.37 -14.02
CA THR A 295 -4.90 3.12 -14.55
C THR A 295 -5.55 2.42 -15.75
N SER A 296 -4.83 1.55 -16.47
CA SER A 296 -5.33 0.87 -17.67
C SER A 296 -5.66 -0.62 -17.44
N THR A 297 -5.37 -1.16 -16.24
CA THR A 297 -5.68 -2.58 -15.94
C THR A 297 -7.18 -2.77 -15.74
N PRO A 298 -7.85 -3.61 -16.57
CA PRO A 298 -9.27 -3.88 -16.40
C PRO A 298 -9.59 -4.46 -15.02
N GLY A 299 -10.65 -3.95 -14.39
CA GLY A 299 -11.07 -4.41 -13.06
C GLY A 299 -10.29 -3.79 -11.89
N MET A 300 -9.32 -2.92 -12.12
CA MET A 300 -8.67 -2.15 -11.05
C MET A 300 -9.63 -1.09 -10.54
N LEU A 301 -10.10 -1.21 -9.30
CA LEU A 301 -11.14 -0.37 -8.70
C LEU A 301 -10.56 0.80 -7.93
N GLY A 302 -9.41 0.60 -7.29
CA GLY A 302 -8.80 1.62 -6.45
C GLY A 302 -7.30 1.41 -6.26
N LEU A 303 -6.57 2.54 -6.17
CA LEU A 303 -5.19 2.62 -5.71
C LEU A 303 -5.15 3.43 -4.41
N PHE A 304 -4.57 2.86 -3.37
CA PHE A 304 -4.47 3.45 -2.04
C PHE A 304 -3.01 3.75 -1.72
N THR A 305 -2.72 5.01 -1.36
CA THR A 305 -1.37 5.51 -1.08
C THR A 305 -1.27 6.11 0.31
N ALA A 306 -0.05 6.30 0.80
CA ALA A 306 0.31 6.91 2.07
C ALA A 306 1.29 8.08 1.87
N HIS A 307 2.34 8.18 2.68
CA HIS A 307 3.47 9.10 2.52
C HIS A 307 3.18 10.57 2.81
N ILE A 308 1.99 11.08 2.48
CA ILE A 308 1.62 12.49 2.67
C ILE A 308 0.75 12.62 3.91
N HIS A 309 1.37 12.91 5.05
CA HIS A 309 0.72 12.90 6.36
C HIS A 309 -0.49 13.84 6.48
N GLY A 310 -0.53 14.91 5.68
CA GLY A 310 -1.63 15.88 5.61
C GLY A 310 -2.58 15.68 4.44
N ALA A 311 -2.64 14.48 3.84
CA ALA A 311 -3.55 14.16 2.75
C ALA A 311 -4.35 12.90 3.07
N SER A 312 -5.68 12.95 2.86
CA SER A 312 -6.55 11.77 3.00
C SER A 312 -7.75 11.79 2.06
N TRP A 313 -7.64 12.48 0.95
CA TRP A 313 -8.68 12.59 -0.07
C TRP A 313 -8.67 11.41 -1.05
N CYS A 314 -9.82 11.24 -1.75
CA CYS A 314 -9.94 10.38 -2.91
C CYS A 314 -10.30 11.21 -4.16
N TYR A 315 -9.88 10.74 -5.34
CA TYR A 315 -10.15 11.36 -6.62
C TYR A 315 -10.52 10.30 -7.67
N LYS A 316 -11.48 10.60 -8.52
CA LYS A 316 -11.83 9.75 -9.67
C LYS A 316 -10.88 10.04 -10.82
N TRP A 317 -10.04 9.07 -11.18
CA TRP A 317 -9.13 9.20 -12.30
C TRP A 317 -9.89 9.29 -13.64
N THR A 318 -9.48 10.22 -14.47
CA THR A 318 -9.95 10.36 -15.85
C THR A 318 -8.75 10.54 -16.78
N ALA A 319 -8.96 10.29 -18.09
CA ALA A 319 -7.93 10.54 -19.11
C ALA A 319 -7.80 12.02 -19.50
N ASP A 320 -8.38 12.94 -18.72
CA ASP A 320 -8.29 14.38 -18.96
C ASP A 320 -6.86 14.90 -18.78
N SER A 321 -6.48 15.90 -19.55
CA SER A 321 -5.19 16.56 -19.40
C SER A 321 -5.08 17.21 -18.02
N LEU A 322 -3.94 16.98 -17.36
CA LEU A 322 -3.61 17.62 -16.09
C LEU A 322 -2.70 18.82 -16.34
N PRO A 323 -3.12 20.06 -15.98
CA PRO A 323 -2.30 21.24 -16.17
C PRO A 323 -0.91 21.10 -15.54
N GLY A 324 0.14 21.38 -16.33
CA GLY A 324 1.53 21.27 -15.86
C GLY A 324 2.09 19.85 -15.74
N TYR A 325 1.29 18.82 -16.02
CA TYR A 325 1.77 17.44 -16.07
C TYR A 325 2.24 17.11 -17.49
N PRO A 326 3.48 16.63 -17.66
CA PRO A 326 4.08 16.49 -19.00
C PRO A 326 3.61 15.24 -19.76
N VAL A 327 2.83 14.37 -19.12
CA VAL A 327 2.39 13.10 -19.68
C VAL A 327 0.88 13.13 -19.88
N GLN A 328 0.39 12.69 -21.05
CA GLN A 328 -1.04 12.50 -21.25
C GLN A 328 -1.53 11.34 -20.37
N PRO A 329 -2.52 11.57 -19.47
CA PRO A 329 -3.15 10.52 -18.72
C PRO A 329 -3.78 9.43 -19.59
N GLU A 330 -3.75 8.18 -19.15
CA GLU A 330 -4.38 7.03 -19.78
C GLU A 330 -5.29 6.31 -18.79
N GLY A 331 -6.25 5.54 -19.27
CA GLY A 331 -7.22 4.83 -18.44
C GLY A 331 -8.33 5.75 -17.92
N ASP A 332 -9.39 5.15 -17.38
CA ASP A 332 -10.55 5.87 -16.88
C ASP A 332 -11.23 5.09 -15.75
N GLY A 333 -11.76 5.82 -14.79
CA GLY A 333 -12.60 5.27 -13.73
C GLY A 333 -11.88 4.68 -12.52
N LEU A 334 -10.54 4.63 -12.50
CA LEU A 334 -9.80 4.25 -11.29
C LEU A 334 -10.06 5.27 -10.17
N ASN A 335 -10.29 4.78 -8.96
CA ASN A 335 -10.31 5.64 -7.78
C ASN A 335 -8.91 5.68 -7.16
N ILE A 336 -8.32 6.87 -7.01
CA ILE A 336 -7.05 7.05 -6.33
C ILE A 336 -7.27 7.73 -4.99
N CYS A 337 -6.74 7.15 -3.91
CA CYS A 337 -7.00 7.60 -2.55
C CYS A 337 -5.71 7.67 -1.74
N PHE A 338 -5.57 8.69 -0.89
CA PHE A 338 -4.67 8.63 0.25
C PHE A 338 -5.34 7.92 1.42
N GLY A 339 -4.56 7.24 2.26
CA GLY A 339 -5.00 6.79 3.56
C GLY A 339 -5.08 7.95 4.57
N GLN A 340 -4.98 7.65 5.84
CA GLN A 340 -4.87 8.63 6.93
C GLN A 340 -3.69 8.22 7.80
N ARG A 341 -2.76 9.14 8.05
CA ARG A 341 -1.66 8.89 8.95
C ARG A 341 -2.14 8.33 10.27
N THR A 342 -1.54 7.24 10.71
CA THR A 342 -1.90 6.52 11.96
C THR A 342 -0.92 6.82 13.09
N GLY A 343 0.37 6.96 12.77
CA GLY A 343 1.45 7.06 13.74
C GLY A 343 1.69 8.46 14.31
N TYR A 344 2.31 8.52 15.48
CA TYR A 344 2.74 9.76 16.13
C TYR A 344 4.18 10.15 15.81
N GLY A 345 5.04 9.23 15.36
CA GLY A 345 6.36 9.55 14.82
C GLY A 345 6.27 10.26 13.47
N GLY A 346 7.34 10.87 12.98
CA GLY A 346 7.36 11.69 11.77
C GLY A 346 6.71 13.06 11.92
N ALA A 347 6.69 13.86 10.86
CA ALA A 347 6.23 15.26 10.87
C ALA A 347 4.70 15.40 10.73
N GLY A 348 4.13 16.45 11.31
CA GLY A 348 2.73 16.88 11.16
C GLY A 348 1.85 16.53 12.36
N ASP A 349 0.88 17.40 12.64
CA ASP A 349 0.02 17.36 13.84
C ASP A 349 -1.45 17.05 13.50
N PHE A 350 -1.71 16.46 12.34
CA PHE A 350 -3.06 16.08 11.92
C PHE A 350 -3.62 14.96 12.79
N GLU A 351 -4.93 14.97 13.05
CA GLU A 351 -5.59 13.92 13.82
C GLU A 351 -5.31 12.55 13.19
N ARG A 352 -4.89 11.59 14.01
CA ARG A 352 -4.52 10.24 13.59
C ARG A 352 -5.76 9.43 13.22
N GLY A 353 -5.60 8.52 12.30
CA GLY A 353 -6.72 7.71 11.85
C GLY A 353 -6.30 6.51 11.01
N ALA A 354 -7.29 5.87 10.43
CA ALA A 354 -7.12 4.78 9.48
C ALA A 354 -8.20 4.84 8.41
N ARG A 355 -7.83 4.62 7.16
CA ARG A 355 -8.84 4.46 6.10
C ARG A 355 -9.45 3.09 6.19
N GLN A 356 -10.78 3.06 6.11
CA GLN A 356 -11.58 1.84 6.08
C GLN A 356 -12.11 1.60 4.67
N LEU A 357 -12.08 0.36 4.21
CA LEU A 357 -12.71 -0.08 2.97
C LEU A 357 -13.75 -1.15 3.32
N LEU A 358 -15.00 -0.92 2.98
CA LEU A 358 -16.04 -1.92 3.06
C LEU A 358 -16.36 -2.44 1.67
N LEU A 359 -16.00 -3.68 1.45
CA LEU A 359 -16.22 -4.42 0.21
C LEU A 359 -17.46 -5.31 0.38
N ARG A 360 -18.40 -5.19 -0.54
CA ARG A 360 -19.54 -6.10 -0.65
C ARG A 360 -19.41 -6.84 -1.97
N GLN A 361 -19.50 -8.16 -1.94
CA GLN A 361 -19.23 -9.01 -3.11
C GLN A 361 -20.06 -8.59 -4.33
N ASP A 362 -21.33 -8.24 -4.14
CA ASP A 362 -22.20 -7.76 -5.22
C ASP A 362 -21.81 -6.36 -5.73
N LYS A 363 -21.35 -5.45 -4.86
CA LYS A 363 -20.84 -4.12 -5.24
C LYS A 363 -19.50 -4.21 -5.96
N VAL A 364 -18.56 -5.01 -5.45
CA VAL A 364 -17.25 -5.23 -6.07
C VAL A 364 -17.39 -5.76 -7.50
N ALA A 365 -18.35 -6.65 -7.74
CA ALA A 365 -18.66 -7.15 -9.08
C ALA A 365 -19.15 -6.05 -10.05
N ARG A 366 -19.65 -4.92 -9.54
CA ARG A 366 -20.06 -3.74 -10.33
C ARG A 366 -19.00 -2.63 -10.34
N GLY A 367 -17.84 -2.83 -9.71
CA GLY A 367 -16.79 -1.82 -9.62
C GLY A 367 -16.98 -0.79 -8.52
N GLU A 368 -17.69 -1.15 -7.45
CA GLU A 368 -18.08 -0.23 -6.37
C GLU A 368 -17.53 -0.69 -5.02
N LEU A 369 -17.18 0.27 -4.15
CA LEU A 369 -16.85 0.03 -2.74
C LEU A 369 -17.15 1.28 -1.91
N ASP A 370 -17.35 1.10 -0.59
CA ASP A 370 -17.54 2.19 0.36
C ASP A 370 -16.25 2.40 1.15
N THR A 371 -15.91 3.68 1.46
CA THR A 371 -14.73 4.00 2.26
C THR A 371 -14.97 5.19 3.16
N TRP A 372 -14.28 5.22 4.30
CA TRP A 372 -14.25 6.33 5.25
C TRP A 372 -12.92 6.37 6.00
N ILE A 373 -12.68 7.45 6.70
CA ILE A 373 -11.60 7.56 7.67
C ILE A 373 -12.18 7.39 9.08
N ARG A 374 -11.65 6.45 9.85
CA ARG A 374 -11.87 6.34 11.28
C ARG A 374 -10.77 7.10 11.99
N LEU A 375 -11.13 8.15 12.72
CA LEU A 375 -10.20 8.96 13.51
C LEU A 375 -9.97 8.35 14.90
N GLU A 376 -8.85 8.69 15.53
CA GLU A 376 -8.52 8.23 16.90
C GLU A 376 -9.50 8.73 17.97
N SER A 377 -10.23 9.81 17.68
CA SER A 377 -11.37 10.28 18.48
C SER A 377 -12.58 9.33 18.43
N GLY A 378 -12.62 8.40 17.48
CA GLY A 378 -13.74 7.50 17.20
C GLY A 378 -14.71 8.04 16.13
N GLU A 379 -14.54 9.28 15.68
CA GLU A 379 -15.37 9.83 14.61
C GLU A 379 -15.08 9.20 13.26
N ALA A 380 -16.10 9.03 12.42
CA ALA A 380 -15.97 8.64 11.01
C ALA A 380 -16.14 9.89 10.14
N VAL A 381 -15.13 10.21 9.32
CA VAL A 381 -15.12 11.36 8.42
C VAL A 381 -14.77 10.93 7.00
N GLY A 382 -15.01 11.81 6.02
CA GLY A 382 -14.64 11.55 4.62
C GLY A 382 -15.28 10.30 4.03
N ALA A 383 -16.48 9.93 4.49
CA ALA A 383 -17.20 8.77 4.00
C ALA A 383 -17.71 9.02 2.58
N VAL A 384 -17.35 8.16 1.65
CA VAL A 384 -17.75 8.21 0.24
C VAL A 384 -18.02 6.81 -0.30
N SER A 385 -18.89 6.73 -1.31
CA SER A 385 -19.03 5.54 -2.15
C SER A 385 -18.22 5.73 -3.42
N LEU A 386 -17.19 4.92 -3.61
CA LEU A 386 -16.39 4.89 -4.83
C LEU A 386 -17.16 4.05 -5.87
N ASN A 387 -18.00 4.72 -6.64
CA ASN A 387 -18.92 4.15 -7.62
C ASN A 387 -18.88 4.96 -8.92
N GLU A 388 -19.82 4.74 -9.83
CA GLU A 388 -19.88 5.45 -11.12
C GLU A 388 -20.02 6.97 -10.95
N THR A 389 -20.78 7.45 -9.93
CA THR A 389 -21.06 8.88 -9.70
C THR A 389 -20.04 9.58 -8.80
N PHE A 390 -19.09 8.86 -8.21
CA PHE A 390 -18.04 9.45 -7.39
C PHE A 390 -17.28 10.55 -8.17
N GLY A 391 -17.05 11.68 -7.51
CA GLY A 391 -16.49 12.90 -8.12
C GLY A 391 -17.55 13.86 -8.64
N GLN A 392 -18.81 13.43 -8.80
CA GLN A 392 -19.96 14.26 -9.11
C GLN A 392 -20.88 14.44 -7.87
N ASP A 393 -20.92 13.46 -6.99
CA ASP A 393 -21.66 13.49 -5.75
C ASP A 393 -21.11 14.54 -4.78
N VAL A 394 -21.97 14.97 -3.86
CA VAL A 394 -21.63 15.97 -2.83
C VAL A 394 -21.65 15.31 -1.46
N TYR A 395 -20.57 15.43 -0.74
CA TYR A 395 -20.33 14.87 0.59
C TYR A 395 -20.02 15.97 1.61
N PRO A 396 -20.22 15.74 2.91
CA PRO A 396 -19.70 16.64 3.94
C PRO A 396 -18.18 16.77 3.84
N ALA A 397 -17.67 17.98 3.89
CA ALA A 397 -16.21 18.20 3.98
C ALA A 397 -15.65 17.58 5.26
N SER A 398 -14.47 16.97 5.16
CA SER A 398 -13.77 16.46 6.34
C SER A 398 -13.21 17.61 7.17
N PRO A 399 -13.40 17.59 8.51
CA PRO A 399 -12.78 18.58 9.36
C PRO A 399 -11.26 18.41 9.34
N ASN A 400 -10.54 19.53 9.32
CA ASN A 400 -9.12 19.52 9.61
C ASN A 400 -8.95 19.71 11.12
N ARG A 401 -8.45 18.69 11.79
CA ARG A 401 -8.14 18.70 13.21
C ARG A 401 -6.67 18.39 13.41
N GLU A 402 -6.14 18.96 14.45
CA GLU A 402 -4.77 18.73 14.89
C GLU A 402 -4.80 17.89 16.16
N THR A 403 -3.88 16.95 16.29
CA THR A 403 -3.64 16.19 17.52
C THR A 403 -2.24 16.50 17.99
N PHE A 404 -2.16 17.28 19.05
CA PHE A 404 -0.89 17.61 19.69
C PHE A 404 -0.47 16.48 20.64
N CYS A 405 0.80 16.13 20.59
CA CYS A 405 1.40 15.28 21.59
C CYS A 405 1.85 16.14 22.78
N GLU A 406 0.95 16.42 23.72
CA GLU A 406 1.26 17.23 24.91
C GLU A 406 2.42 16.63 25.73
N GLU A 407 2.61 15.31 25.68
CA GLU A 407 3.67 14.59 26.39
C GLU A 407 5.00 14.60 25.63
N CYS A 408 5.01 15.06 24.34
CA CYS A 408 6.22 15.13 23.50
C CYS A 408 6.96 16.48 23.63
N GLU A 409 6.40 17.47 24.31
CA GLU A 409 7.05 18.73 24.63
C GLU A 409 7.86 18.59 25.94
#